data_9cce2d15c0027975dd72d198bc0e6e3d
#
_entry.id   9cce2d15c0027975dd72d198bc0e6e3d
#
_cell.length_a   1.000
_cell.length_b   1.000
_cell.length_c   1.000
_cell.angle_alpha   90.00
_cell.angle_beta   90.00
_cell.angle_gamma   90.00
#
_symmetry.space_group_name_H-M   'P 1'
#
loop_
_entity.id
_entity.type
_entity.pdbx_description
1 polymer ?
#
loop_
_entity_poly.entity_id
_entity_poly.type
_entity_poly.pdbx_seq_one_letter_code
_entity_poly.pdbx_strand_id
1 'polypeptide(L)'
;QLRETRMNATDAAIEIYRNVLDRDASNPAAAGALERLLQQPEHQVVIAEILEPIYLTHGEYQKLIGVHEIQATHASSPERRVQLLHRISELNEEALDDSQAAFTAMARALAEDPANATTQAQLDRLNLVIGGAEQLAVVYEQRVASVEDPVLAASLYVKAAEIREEQLGDTERAIQHYRRVLELDDQHLEAASALERLFHLSERYEDLAAIY
;
A
#
# COMPACT_ATOMS: atom_id res chain seq x y z
N GLN A 1 -0.08 9.73 -39.48
CA GLN A 1 -0.92 10.91 -39.83
C GLN A 1 -2.34 10.79 -39.24
N LEU A 2 -3.15 9.76 -39.57
CA LEU A 2 -4.54 9.63 -39.06
C LEU A 2 -4.62 9.48 -37.54
N ARG A 3 -3.67 8.80 -36.90
CA ARG A 3 -3.58 8.63 -35.44
C ARG A 3 -3.15 9.93 -34.77
N GLU A 4 -2.16 10.62 -35.32
CA GLU A 4 -1.68 11.93 -34.85
C GLU A 4 -2.78 13.01 -34.96
N THR A 5 -3.55 13.03 -36.05
CA THR A 5 -4.65 13.99 -36.22
C THR A 5 -5.78 13.75 -35.21
N ARG A 6 -6.07 12.49 -34.86
CA ARG A 6 -7.05 12.13 -33.81
C ARG A 6 -6.56 12.47 -32.41
N MET A 7 -5.29 12.23 -32.09
CA MET A 7 -4.69 12.62 -30.82
C MET A 7 -4.77 14.14 -30.64
N ASN A 8 -4.32 14.93 -31.61
CA ASN A 8 -4.40 16.39 -31.55
C ASN A 8 -5.84 16.91 -31.40
N ALA A 9 -6.83 16.24 -31.97
CA ALA A 9 -8.23 16.62 -31.82
C ALA A 9 -8.74 16.27 -30.39
N THR A 10 -8.27 15.18 -29.81
CA THR A 10 -8.62 14.78 -28.44
C THR A 10 -7.98 15.71 -27.42
N ASP A 11 -6.70 16.06 -27.57
CA ASP A 11 -6.01 17.02 -26.71
C ASP A 11 -6.71 18.38 -26.71
N ALA A 12 -7.10 18.89 -27.90
CA ALA A 12 -7.86 20.13 -28.02
C ALA A 12 -9.23 20.04 -27.32
N ALA A 13 -9.90 18.90 -27.41
CA ALA A 13 -11.16 18.69 -26.71
C ALA A 13 -10.98 18.67 -25.18
N ILE A 14 -9.94 18.01 -24.67
CA ILE A 14 -9.61 17.98 -23.23
C ILE A 14 -9.39 19.42 -22.72
N GLU A 15 -8.62 20.24 -23.43
CA GLU A 15 -8.38 21.64 -23.06
C GLU A 15 -9.68 22.48 -23.07
N ILE A 16 -10.59 22.23 -24.01
CA ILE A 16 -11.89 22.90 -24.01
C ILE A 16 -12.70 22.51 -22.77
N TYR A 17 -12.77 21.22 -22.44
CA TYR A 17 -13.50 20.74 -21.27
C TYR A 17 -12.87 21.22 -19.96
N ARG A 18 -11.53 21.27 -19.85
CA ARG A 18 -10.82 21.91 -18.74
C ARG A 18 -11.27 23.36 -18.54
N ASN A 19 -11.22 24.17 -19.61
CA ASN A 19 -11.62 25.57 -19.56
C ASN A 19 -13.11 25.76 -19.18
N VAL A 20 -13.97 24.82 -19.54
CA VAL A 20 -15.38 24.83 -19.11
C VAL A 20 -15.47 24.55 -17.62
N LEU A 21 -14.75 23.53 -17.11
CA LEU A 21 -14.77 23.15 -15.70
C LEU A 21 -14.09 24.17 -14.80
N ASP A 22 -13.07 24.88 -15.28
CA ASP A 22 -12.45 26.01 -14.57
C ASP A 22 -13.44 27.16 -14.32
N ARG A 23 -14.43 27.33 -15.18
CA ARG A 23 -15.49 28.36 -15.05
C ARG A 23 -16.72 27.86 -14.31
N ASP A 24 -17.05 26.61 -14.49
CA ASP A 24 -18.20 25.92 -13.91
C ASP A 24 -17.82 24.48 -13.57
N ALA A 25 -17.26 24.28 -12.38
CA ALA A 25 -16.82 22.96 -11.88
C ALA A 25 -17.96 21.94 -11.81
N SER A 26 -19.21 22.39 -11.78
CA SER A 26 -20.39 21.54 -11.72
C SER A 26 -20.95 21.17 -13.09
N ASN A 27 -20.28 21.53 -14.20
CA ASN A 27 -20.78 21.26 -15.53
C ASN A 27 -20.79 19.76 -15.88
N PRO A 28 -21.96 19.10 -15.91
CA PRO A 28 -22.04 17.66 -16.04
C PRO A 28 -21.68 17.18 -17.47
N ALA A 29 -21.85 18.04 -18.48
CA ALA A 29 -21.55 17.68 -19.85
C ALA A 29 -20.03 17.61 -20.05
N ALA A 30 -19.28 18.58 -19.50
CA ALA A 30 -17.82 18.60 -19.58
C ALA A 30 -17.20 17.46 -18.77
N ALA A 31 -17.63 17.27 -17.51
CA ALA A 31 -17.15 16.15 -16.65
C ALA A 31 -17.45 14.80 -17.31
N GLY A 32 -18.66 14.56 -17.77
CA GLY A 32 -19.05 13.30 -18.43
C GLY A 32 -18.35 13.07 -19.77
N ALA A 33 -17.90 14.13 -20.47
CA ALA A 33 -17.08 14.01 -21.66
C ALA A 33 -15.66 13.54 -21.31
N LEU A 34 -15.04 14.13 -20.27
CA LEU A 34 -13.73 13.71 -19.76
C LEU A 34 -13.76 12.28 -19.19
N GLU A 35 -14.81 11.89 -18.47
CA GLU A 35 -14.99 10.52 -17.97
C GLU A 35 -14.99 9.48 -19.10
N ARG A 36 -15.63 9.79 -20.24
CA ARG A 36 -15.58 8.90 -21.42
C ARG A 36 -14.18 8.83 -22.04
N LEU A 37 -13.46 9.93 -22.06
CA LEU A 37 -12.09 9.99 -22.58
C LEU A 37 -11.07 9.34 -21.65
N LEU A 38 -11.37 9.22 -20.35
CA LEU A 38 -10.55 8.53 -19.36
C LEU A 38 -10.29 7.06 -19.71
N GLN A 39 -11.11 6.46 -20.57
CA GLN A 39 -10.91 5.11 -21.08
C GLN A 39 -9.76 5.02 -22.11
N GLN A 40 -9.20 6.14 -22.55
CA GLN A 40 -8.10 6.19 -23.50
C GLN A 40 -6.76 6.31 -22.74
N PRO A 41 -5.88 5.29 -22.79
CA PRO A 41 -4.66 5.26 -21.96
C PRO A 41 -3.76 6.48 -22.16
N GLU A 42 -3.70 7.01 -23.38
CA GLU A 42 -2.83 8.13 -23.73
C GLU A 42 -3.17 9.44 -23.00
N HIS A 43 -4.41 9.58 -22.50
CA HIS A 43 -4.92 10.84 -21.91
C HIS A 43 -5.28 10.70 -20.43
N GLN A 44 -5.20 9.49 -19.86
CA GLN A 44 -5.70 9.17 -18.52
C GLN A 44 -5.12 10.09 -17.43
N VAL A 45 -3.81 10.34 -17.46
CA VAL A 45 -3.13 11.12 -16.40
C VAL A 45 -3.63 12.57 -16.43
N VAL A 46 -3.64 13.19 -17.62
CA VAL A 46 -4.06 14.59 -17.77
C VAL A 46 -5.53 14.76 -17.37
N ILE A 47 -6.39 13.81 -17.75
CA ILE A 47 -7.81 13.85 -17.40
C ILE A 47 -8.00 13.61 -15.91
N ALA A 48 -7.25 12.68 -15.30
CA ALA A 48 -7.30 12.42 -13.87
C ALA A 48 -6.93 13.69 -13.06
N GLU A 49 -5.92 14.42 -13.47
CA GLU A 49 -5.52 15.69 -12.85
C GLU A 49 -6.62 16.78 -12.95
N ILE A 50 -7.38 16.80 -14.04
CA ILE A 50 -8.50 17.74 -14.20
C ILE A 50 -9.70 17.35 -13.31
N LEU A 51 -10.01 16.06 -13.24
CA LEU A 51 -11.19 15.56 -12.52
C LEU A 51 -10.98 15.47 -11.01
N GLU A 52 -9.75 15.31 -10.52
CA GLU A 52 -9.42 15.20 -9.10
C GLU A 52 -10.04 16.31 -8.23
N PRO A 53 -9.79 17.61 -8.49
CA PRO A 53 -10.36 18.68 -7.67
C PRO A 53 -11.90 18.76 -7.76
N ILE A 54 -12.47 18.31 -8.85
CA ILE A 54 -13.92 18.31 -9.08
C ILE A 54 -14.57 17.24 -8.21
N TYR A 55 -14.06 16.01 -8.25
CA TYR A 55 -14.57 14.91 -7.43
C TYR A 55 -14.39 15.18 -5.93
N LEU A 56 -13.25 15.79 -5.55
CA LEU A 56 -13.01 16.20 -4.18
C LEU A 56 -14.07 17.23 -3.71
N THR A 57 -14.33 18.26 -4.51
CA THR A 57 -15.29 19.33 -4.18
C THR A 57 -16.73 18.80 -4.09
N HIS A 58 -17.08 17.85 -4.93
CA HIS A 58 -18.43 17.26 -4.96
C HIS A 58 -18.62 16.07 -4.00
N GLY A 59 -17.55 15.62 -3.31
CA GLY A 59 -17.62 14.44 -2.43
C GLY A 59 -17.82 13.13 -3.20
N GLU A 60 -17.42 13.08 -4.46
CA GLU A 60 -17.52 11.87 -5.30
C GLU A 60 -16.32 10.94 -5.03
N TYR A 61 -16.19 10.48 -3.78
CA TYR A 61 -15.00 9.80 -3.27
C TYR A 61 -14.63 8.53 -4.02
N GLN A 62 -15.61 7.75 -4.47
CA GLN A 62 -15.33 6.55 -5.26
C GLN A 62 -14.65 6.87 -6.60
N LYS A 63 -15.07 7.97 -7.27
CA LYS A 63 -14.44 8.44 -8.50
C LYS A 63 -13.07 9.06 -8.21
N LEU A 64 -12.92 9.77 -7.07
CA LEU A 64 -11.66 10.34 -6.63
C LEU A 64 -10.61 9.24 -6.39
N ILE A 65 -10.99 8.13 -5.77
CA ILE A 65 -10.12 6.95 -5.66
C ILE A 65 -9.72 6.44 -7.04
N GLY A 66 -10.66 6.35 -7.98
CA GLY A 66 -10.38 5.91 -9.35
C GLY A 66 -9.33 6.76 -10.07
N VAL A 67 -9.38 8.09 -9.92
CA VAL A 67 -8.35 8.97 -10.53
C VAL A 67 -7.02 8.88 -9.79
N HIS A 68 -7.00 8.70 -8.46
CA HIS A 68 -5.76 8.44 -7.73
C HIS A 68 -5.11 7.11 -8.10
N GLU A 69 -5.90 6.06 -8.40
CA GLU A 69 -5.39 4.79 -8.92
C GLU A 69 -4.70 4.97 -10.29
N ILE A 70 -5.29 5.76 -11.18
CA ILE A 70 -4.66 6.08 -12.46
C ILE A 70 -3.34 6.83 -12.25
N GLN A 71 -3.36 7.84 -11.38
CA GLN A 71 -2.16 8.61 -11.06
C GLN A 71 -1.07 7.74 -10.43
N ALA A 72 -1.43 6.82 -9.50
CA ALA A 72 -0.49 5.90 -8.88
C ALA A 72 0.14 4.93 -9.90
N THR A 73 -0.67 4.42 -10.83
CA THR A 73 -0.19 3.52 -11.89
C THR A 73 0.84 4.19 -12.81
N HIS A 74 0.68 5.48 -13.05
CA HIS A 74 1.55 6.26 -13.94
C HIS A 74 2.62 7.09 -13.23
N ALA A 75 2.66 7.06 -11.88
CA ALA A 75 3.64 7.82 -11.13
C ALA A 75 5.07 7.31 -11.40
N SER A 76 5.97 8.25 -11.68
CA SER A 76 7.36 7.95 -12.04
C SER A 76 8.24 7.58 -10.85
N SER A 77 7.86 7.99 -9.62
CA SER A 77 8.64 7.70 -8.41
C SER A 77 7.87 6.87 -7.39
N PRO A 78 8.55 5.99 -6.64
CA PRO A 78 7.95 5.24 -5.54
C PRO A 78 7.32 6.15 -4.49
N GLU A 79 7.96 7.27 -4.13
CA GLU A 79 7.47 8.22 -3.14
C GLU A 79 6.10 8.79 -3.54
N ARG A 80 5.93 9.12 -4.81
CA ARG A 80 4.64 9.63 -5.32
C ARG A 80 3.58 8.53 -5.29
N ARG A 81 3.94 7.28 -5.64
CA ARG A 81 3.01 6.13 -5.52
C ARG A 81 2.57 5.92 -4.08
N VAL A 82 3.51 5.94 -3.13
CA VAL A 82 3.20 5.83 -1.70
C VAL A 82 2.22 6.92 -1.26
N GLN A 83 2.47 8.19 -1.61
CA GLN A 83 1.56 9.30 -1.26
C GLN A 83 0.13 9.08 -1.80
N LEU A 84 0.00 8.65 -3.04
CA LEU A 84 -1.30 8.39 -3.66
C LEU A 84 -2.00 7.19 -3.01
N LEU A 85 -1.27 6.12 -2.69
CA LEU A 85 -1.81 4.95 -2.00
C LEU A 85 -2.25 5.27 -0.57
N HIS A 86 -1.53 6.15 0.14
CA HIS A 86 -1.98 6.68 1.44
C HIS A 86 -3.29 7.44 1.27
N ARG A 87 -3.39 8.30 0.25
CA ARG A 87 -4.63 9.05 0.00
C ARG A 87 -5.81 8.16 -0.36
N ILE A 88 -5.57 7.09 -1.14
CA ILE A 88 -6.57 6.06 -1.44
C ILE A 88 -7.03 5.36 -0.15
N SER A 89 -6.09 5.04 0.75
CA SER A 89 -6.40 4.42 2.03
C SER A 89 -7.27 5.33 2.91
N GLU A 90 -6.89 6.59 3.07
CA GLU A 90 -7.67 7.59 3.82
C GLU A 90 -9.09 7.71 3.28
N LEU A 91 -9.25 7.83 1.97
CA LEU A 91 -10.58 7.95 1.35
C LEU A 91 -11.44 6.70 1.54
N ASN A 92 -10.85 5.50 1.43
CA ASN A 92 -11.58 4.27 1.69
C ASN A 92 -12.04 4.19 3.15
N GLU A 93 -11.17 4.52 4.10
CA GLU A 93 -11.50 4.42 5.51
C GLU A 93 -12.47 5.52 5.97
N GLU A 94 -12.14 6.80 5.69
CA GLU A 94 -12.87 7.94 6.27
C GLU A 94 -14.15 8.30 5.51
N ALA A 95 -14.17 8.11 4.19
CA ALA A 95 -15.28 8.55 3.36
C ALA A 95 -16.20 7.39 2.93
N LEU A 96 -15.67 6.17 2.79
CA LEU A 96 -16.41 5.00 2.33
C LEU A 96 -16.63 3.94 3.43
N ASP A 97 -16.05 4.12 4.62
CA ASP A 97 -16.08 3.16 5.75
C ASP A 97 -15.61 1.74 5.34
N ASP A 98 -14.64 1.68 4.42
CA ASP A 98 -14.07 0.45 3.90
C ASP A 98 -12.63 0.27 4.40
N SER A 99 -12.49 -0.18 5.65
CA SER A 99 -11.19 -0.44 6.28
C SER A 99 -10.41 -1.57 5.59
N GLN A 100 -11.11 -2.51 4.92
CA GLN A 100 -10.45 -3.59 4.18
C GLN A 100 -9.77 -3.07 2.90
N ALA A 101 -10.45 -2.19 2.15
CA ALA A 101 -9.85 -1.52 1.00
C ALA A 101 -8.71 -0.58 1.42
N ALA A 102 -8.86 0.11 2.56
CA ALA A 102 -7.80 0.93 3.15
C ALA A 102 -6.55 0.10 3.49
N PHE A 103 -6.70 -1.04 4.13
CA PHE A 103 -5.61 -1.98 4.41
C PHE A 103 -4.92 -2.44 3.12
N THR A 104 -5.70 -2.77 2.09
CA THR A 104 -5.16 -3.21 0.80
C THR A 104 -4.31 -2.12 0.12
N ALA A 105 -4.74 -0.86 0.19
CA ALA A 105 -3.97 0.27 -0.32
C ALA A 105 -2.65 0.46 0.45
N MET A 106 -2.67 0.33 1.78
CA MET A 106 -1.46 0.40 2.62
C MET A 106 -0.50 -0.77 2.36
N ALA A 107 -1.01 -1.99 2.13
CA ALA A 107 -0.17 -3.12 1.76
C ALA A 107 0.57 -2.89 0.42
N ARG A 108 -0.08 -2.23 -0.53
CA ARG A 108 0.54 -1.80 -1.78
C ARG A 108 1.58 -0.69 -1.54
N ALA A 109 1.30 0.26 -0.64
CA ALA A 109 2.26 1.30 -0.28
C ALA A 109 3.53 0.71 0.38
N LEU A 110 3.39 -0.31 1.24
CA LEU A 110 4.52 -1.05 1.80
C LEU A 110 5.33 -1.77 0.70
N ALA A 111 4.68 -2.16 -0.38
CA ALA A 111 5.36 -2.78 -1.52
C ALA A 111 6.27 -1.80 -2.27
N GLU A 112 5.93 -0.53 -2.30
CA GLU A 112 6.73 0.53 -2.94
C GLU A 112 7.87 1.02 -2.04
N ASP A 113 7.61 1.12 -0.72
CA ASP A 113 8.59 1.56 0.28
C ASP A 113 8.44 0.75 1.58
N PRO A 114 9.16 -0.39 1.69
CA PRO A 114 9.11 -1.24 2.88
C PRO A 114 9.63 -0.58 4.16
N ALA A 115 10.49 0.44 4.04
CA ALA A 115 11.06 1.16 5.18
C ALA A 115 10.13 2.25 5.74
N ASN A 116 9.00 2.54 5.08
CA ASN A 116 8.11 3.62 5.46
C ASN A 116 7.39 3.36 6.78
N ALA A 117 7.86 3.99 7.85
CA ALA A 117 7.31 3.82 9.19
C ALA A 117 5.82 4.21 9.29
N THR A 118 5.39 5.24 8.55
CA THR A 118 3.98 5.65 8.53
C THR A 118 3.10 4.56 7.91
N THR A 119 3.53 3.97 6.80
CA THR A 119 2.83 2.86 6.14
C THR A 119 2.71 1.65 7.08
N GLN A 120 3.81 1.28 7.75
CA GLN A 120 3.82 0.17 8.72
C GLN A 120 2.85 0.43 9.87
N ALA A 121 2.91 1.61 10.50
CA ALA A 121 2.02 1.97 11.60
C ALA A 121 0.53 1.97 11.20
N GLN A 122 0.21 2.41 10.00
CA GLN A 122 -1.17 2.37 9.49
C GLN A 122 -1.64 0.94 9.20
N LEU A 123 -0.77 0.07 8.69
CA LEU A 123 -1.08 -1.35 8.52
C LEU A 123 -1.36 -2.04 9.85
N ASP A 124 -0.51 -1.78 10.85
CA ASP A 124 -0.68 -2.34 12.21
C ASP A 124 -2.03 -1.87 12.81
N ARG A 125 -2.38 -0.59 12.66
CA ARG A 125 -3.65 -0.03 13.13
C ARG A 125 -4.87 -0.64 12.38
N LEU A 126 -4.83 -0.66 11.07
CA LEU A 126 -5.91 -1.20 10.24
C LEU A 126 -6.11 -2.70 10.47
N ASN A 127 -5.02 -3.44 10.70
CA ASN A 127 -5.08 -4.85 11.08
C ASN A 127 -5.96 -5.08 12.33
N LEU A 128 -5.81 -4.22 13.36
CA LEU A 128 -6.63 -4.32 14.56
C LEU A 128 -8.12 -4.05 14.27
N VAL A 129 -8.42 -3.14 13.34
CA VAL A 129 -9.80 -2.79 12.96
C VAL A 129 -10.46 -3.94 12.20
N ILE A 130 -9.75 -4.56 11.25
CA ILE A 130 -10.32 -5.61 10.39
C ILE A 130 -10.16 -7.03 10.96
N GLY A 131 -9.36 -7.21 12.04
CA GLY A 131 -9.00 -8.54 12.56
C GLY A 131 -8.18 -9.35 11.56
N GLY A 132 -7.32 -8.68 10.78
CA GLY A 132 -6.62 -9.24 9.62
C GLY A 132 -5.21 -9.77 9.91
N ALA A 133 -4.94 -10.31 11.09
CA ALA A 133 -3.60 -10.74 11.51
C ALA A 133 -2.90 -11.69 10.51
N GLU A 134 -3.62 -12.65 9.93
CA GLU A 134 -3.07 -13.52 8.89
C GLU A 134 -2.69 -12.74 7.63
N GLN A 135 -3.53 -11.77 7.21
CA GLN A 135 -3.25 -10.93 6.06
C GLN A 135 -2.01 -10.06 6.30
N LEU A 136 -1.88 -9.47 7.49
CA LEU A 136 -0.74 -8.64 7.85
C LEU A 136 0.57 -9.44 7.90
N ALA A 137 0.56 -10.64 8.50
CA ALA A 137 1.71 -11.53 8.52
C ALA A 137 2.18 -11.84 7.08
N VAL A 138 1.24 -12.23 6.20
CA VAL A 138 1.53 -12.51 4.79
C VAL A 138 2.09 -11.29 4.05
N VAL A 139 1.59 -10.08 4.33
CA VAL A 139 2.10 -8.84 3.73
C VAL A 139 3.58 -8.64 4.09
N TYR A 140 3.96 -8.79 5.37
CA TYR A 140 5.36 -8.67 5.79
C TYR A 140 6.22 -9.80 5.23
N GLU A 141 5.76 -11.06 5.27
CA GLU A 141 6.47 -12.23 4.74
C GLU A 141 6.77 -12.09 3.23
N GLN A 142 5.81 -11.63 2.44
CA GLN A 142 6.01 -11.38 1.01
C GLN A 142 7.00 -10.23 0.78
N ARG A 143 6.99 -9.23 1.63
CA ARG A 143 7.85 -8.06 1.46
C ARG A 143 9.31 -8.38 1.74
N VAL A 144 9.59 -9.12 2.79
CA VAL A 144 10.97 -9.55 3.12
C VAL A 144 11.67 -10.21 1.94
N ALA A 145 10.95 -11.04 1.16
CA ALA A 145 11.53 -11.76 0.02
C ALA A 145 12.09 -10.85 -1.08
N SER A 146 11.73 -9.57 -1.11
CA SER A 146 12.17 -8.59 -2.12
C SER A 146 13.11 -7.51 -1.56
N VAL A 147 13.45 -7.56 -0.27
CA VAL A 147 14.33 -6.58 0.39
C VAL A 147 15.76 -7.10 0.38
N GLU A 148 16.69 -6.31 -0.17
CA GLU A 148 18.11 -6.65 -0.23
C GLU A 148 18.89 -6.16 1.01
N ASP A 149 18.42 -5.10 1.67
CA ASP A 149 19.03 -4.56 2.89
C ASP A 149 18.79 -5.52 4.07
N PRO A 150 19.86 -6.12 4.66
CA PRO A 150 19.71 -7.09 5.74
C PRO A 150 19.13 -6.49 7.02
N VAL A 151 19.37 -5.21 7.30
CA VAL A 151 18.83 -4.54 8.49
C VAL A 151 17.31 -4.36 8.35
N LEU A 152 16.86 -3.90 7.20
CA LEU A 152 15.43 -3.80 6.91
C LEU A 152 14.77 -5.17 6.85
N ALA A 153 15.40 -6.16 6.21
CA ALA A 153 14.88 -7.53 6.17
C ALA A 153 14.72 -8.12 7.58
N ALA A 154 15.70 -7.94 8.46
CA ALA A 154 15.62 -8.38 9.85
C ALA A 154 14.44 -7.72 10.59
N SER A 155 14.25 -6.40 10.43
CA SER A 155 13.14 -5.68 11.07
C SER A 155 11.76 -6.19 10.59
N LEU A 156 11.61 -6.50 9.30
CA LEU A 156 10.36 -7.03 8.76
C LEU A 156 10.10 -8.49 9.20
N TYR A 157 11.16 -9.31 9.34
CA TYR A 157 11.04 -10.65 9.93
C TYR A 157 10.61 -10.59 11.40
N VAL A 158 11.12 -9.64 12.19
CA VAL A 158 10.66 -9.43 13.57
C VAL A 158 9.17 -9.15 13.60
N LYS A 159 8.69 -8.20 12.78
CA LYS A 159 7.25 -7.89 12.69
C LYS A 159 6.40 -9.11 12.29
N ALA A 160 6.84 -9.87 11.29
CA ALA A 160 6.13 -11.08 10.90
C ALA A 160 6.11 -12.12 12.04
N ALA A 161 7.23 -12.28 12.75
CA ALA A 161 7.35 -13.19 13.88
C ALA A 161 6.42 -12.81 15.05
N GLU A 162 6.38 -11.53 15.42
CA GLU A 162 5.50 -11.01 16.47
C GLU A 162 4.03 -11.25 16.16
N ILE A 163 3.60 -10.99 14.92
CA ILE A 163 2.22 -11.23 14.50
C ILE A 163 1.90 -12.72 14.55
N ARG A 164 2.79 -13.59 14.05
CA ARG A 164 2.62 -15.04 14.10
C ARG A 164 2.52 -15.57 15.53
N GLU A 165 3.36 -15.05 16.41
CA GLU A 165 3.37 -15.46 17.82
C GLU A 165 2.17 -14.92 18.60
N GLU A 166 2.03 -13.58 18.63
CA GLU A 166 1.13 -12.91 19.57
C GLU A 166 -0.33 -12.89 19.12
N GLN A 167 -0.56 -12.74 17.81
CA GLN A 167 -1.92 -12.60 17.30
C GLN A 167 -2.49 -13.91 16.73
N LEU A 168 -1.62 -14.79 16.21
CA LEU A 168 -2.04 -16.03 15.56
C LEU A 168 -1.74 -17.27 16.37
N GLY A 169 -0.84 -17.20 17.36
CA GLY A 169 -0.40 -18.36 18.14
C GLY A 169 0.39 -19.38 17.29
N ASP A 170 0.90 -18.97 16.14
CA ASP A 170 1.67 -19.80 15.21
C ASP A 170 3.15 -19.83 15.61
N THR A 171 3.43 -20.54 16.70
CA THR A 171 4.77 -20.65 17.29
C THR A 171 5.83 -21.14 16.30
N GLU A 172 5.48 -22.10 15.43
CA GLU A 172 6.45 -22.67 14.50
C GLU A 172 6.92 -21.65 13.45
N ARG A 173 6.01 -20.88 12.85
CA ARG A 173 6.38 -19.82 11.91
C ARG A 173 7.09 -18.68 12.61
N ALA A 174 6.69 -18.30 13.81
CA ALA A 174 7.39 -17.31 14.61
C ALA A 174 8.86 -17.71 14.83
N ILE A 175 9.11 -18.95 15.26
CA ILE A 175 10.47 -19.49 15.41
C ILE A 175 11.26 -19.41 14.10
N GLN A 176 10.64 -19.78 12.98
CA GLN A 176 11.32 -19.69 11.66
C GLN A 176 11.73 -18.26 11.33
N HIS A 177 10.87 -17.29 11.59
CA HIS A 177 11.17 -15.89 11.32
C HIS A 177 12.25 -15.33 12.25
N TYR A 178 12.18 -15.61 13.56
CA TYR A 178 13.26 -15.18 14.48
C TYR A 178 14.61 -15.83 14.17
N ARG A 179 14.63 -17.09 13.71
CA ARG A 179 15.87 -17.70 13.21
C ARG A 179 16.43 -16.96 12.00
N ARG A 180 15.57 -16.52 11.06
CA ARG A 180 16.00 -15.71 9.93
C ARG A 180 16.58 -14.37 10.36
N VAL A 181 16.07 -13.75 11.41
CA VAL A 181 16.68 -12.54 12.00
C VAL A 181 18.10 -12.82 12.45
N LEU A 182 18.34 -13.90 13.20
CA LEU A 182 19.69 -14.26 13.67
C LEU A 182 20.64 -14.70 12.56
N GLU A 183 20.13 -15.20 11.43
CA GLU A 183 20.95 -15.45 10.23
C GLU A 183 21.44 -14.14 9.57
N LEU A 184 20.67 -13.04 9.71
CA LEU A 184 21.01 -11.71 9.18
C LEU A 184 21.83 -10.87 10.16
N ASP A 185 21.54 -11.00 11.45
CA ASP A 185 22.19 -10.31 12.57
C ASP A 185 22.28 -11.26 13.77
N ASP A 186 23.44 -11.91 13.94
CA ASP A 186 23.69 -12.87 15.02
C ASP A 186 23.70 -12.26 16.42
N GLN A 187 23.75 -10.93 16.52
CA GLN A 187 23.71 -10.17 17.78
C GLN A 187 22.33 -9.57 18.09
N HIS A 188 21.28 -9.93 17.35
CA HIS A 188 19.94 -9.39 17.54
C HIS A 188 19.30 -9.92 18.82
N LEU A 189 19.47 -9.18 19.92
CA LEU A 189 19.07 -9.62 21.28
C LEU A 189 17.58 -9.95 21.42
N GLU A 190 16.71 -9.19 20.77
CA GLU A 190 15.26 -9.42 20.82
C GLU A 190 14.88 -10.75 20.19
N ALA A 191 15.40 -11.07 19.01
CA ALA A 191 15.14 -12.34 18.34
C ALA A 191 15.71 -13.54 19.13
N ALA A 192 16.91 -13.39 19.71
CA ALA A 192 17.50 -14.41 20.56
C ALA A 192 16.63 -14.68 21.81
N SER A 193 16.19 -13.61 22.47
CA SER A 193 15.32 -13.71 23.66
C SER A 193 13.95 -14.32 23.34
N ALA A 194 13.38 -13.97 22.18
CA ALA A 194 12.11 -14.54 21.72
C ALA A 194 12.26 -16.05 21.44
N LEU A 195 13.32 -16.47 20.76
CA LEU A 195 13.60 -17.89 20.50
C LEU A 195 13.82 -18.67 21.80
N GLU A 196 14.62 -18.12 22.74
CA GLU A 196 14.82 -18.73 24.05
C GLU A 196 13.49 -19.00 24.76
N ARG A 197 12.62 -17.99 24.81
CA ARG A 197 11.29 -18.09 25.40
C ARG A 197 10.41 -19.12 24.71
N LEU A 198 10.37 -19.10 23.36
CA LEU A 198 9.55 -20.01 22.56
C LEU A 198 10.03 -21.46 22.68
N PHE A 199 11.35 -21.72 22.73
CA PHE A 199 11.89 -23.05 22.92
C PHE A 199 11.63 -23.58 24.33
N HIS A 200 11.69 -22.74 25.36
CA HIS A 200 11.29 -23.09 26.69
C HIS A 200 9.80 -23.51 26.77
N LEU A 201 8.92 -22.71 26.17
CA LEU A 201 7.48 -22.96 26.15
C LEU A 201 7.10 -24.23 25.38
N SER A 202 7.89 -24.56 24.33
CA SER A 202 7.66 -25.76 23.50
C SER A 202 8.51 -26.97 23.91
N GLU A 203 9.23 -26.91 25.06
CA GLU A 203 10.11 -27.98 25.60
C GLU A 203 11.21 -28.42 24.61
N ARG A 204 11.64 -27.52 23.70
CA ARG A 204 12.65 -27.79 22.66
C ARG A 204 14.07 -27.51 23.17
N TYR A 205 14.55 -28.26 24.15
CA TYR A 205 15.81 -28.02 24.83
C TYR A 205 17.05 -28.21 23.93
N GLU A 206 16.98 -29.06 22.91
CA GLU A 206 18.07 -29.26 21.95
C GLU A 206 18.25 -27.98 21.08
N ASP A 207 17.16 -27.39 20.63
CA ASP A 207 17.19 -26.13 19.88
C ASP A 207 17.66 -24.97 20.75
N LEU A 208 17.27 -24.94 22.03
CA LEU A 208 17.73 -23.95 22.99
C LEU A 208 19.26 -23.99 23.16
N ALA A 209 19.85 -25.20 23.27
CA ALA A 209 21.29 -25.38 23.39
C ALA A 209 22.08 -24.92 22.14
N ALA A 210 21.42 -24.82 20.99
CA ALA A 210 22.05 -24.41 19.75
C ALA A 210 22.13 -22.87 19.57
N ILE A 211 21.44 -22.08 20.43
CA ILE A 211 21.50 -20.62 20.42
C ILE A 211 22.74 -20.09 21.17
N TYR A 212 23.28 -20.88 22.10
CA TYR A 212 24.47 -20.56 22.90
C TYR A 212 25.75 -21.14 22.31
#